data_e96ea15889eeb6dca2c9c6a35ce436de
#
_entry.id   e96ea15889eeb6dca2c9c6a35ce436de
#
_cell.length_a   1.000
_cell.length_b   1.000
_cell.length_c   1.000
_cell.angle_alpha   90.00
_cell.angle_beta   90.00
_cell.angle_gamma   90.00
#
_symmetry.space_group_name_H-M   'P 1'
#
loop_
_entity.id
_entity.type
_entity.pdbx_description
1 polymer ?
#
loop_
_entity_poly.entity_id
_entity_poly.type
_entity_poly.pdbx_seq_one_letter_code
_entity_poly.pdbx_strand_id
1 'polypeptide(L)'
;MEASQRLEPLKSDISKKHYKAKDYDYFMKVVLVGNCGAGKSSLMLRFTDDRFNETYVNTIGVDFRFRTLVLEGRRVKMQLWDTAGQEKFRTMTSTYYRSADVIFLVYDVSDQKSYDGLLEYWGREVEANAPEVPFIVLVGTKSDQAFKREVKQLPGPFHTIKLGGTERSVRTIETSAKSSENVYEIFAELGREFVKFKREQRAQIVQDGGQKDKLYAIRESIREGESSADSRIKSSHGDITKKEKGGCCS
;
A
#
# COMPACT_ATOMS: atom_id res chain seq x y z
N MET A 1 -28.56 27.02 -7.37
CA MET A 1 -27.63 27.49 -6.32
C MET A 1 -27.42 26.32 -5.37
N GLU A 2 -26.52 25.43 -5.68
CA GLU A 2 -26.19 24.29 -4.84
C GLU A 2 -24.87 24.58 -4.15
N ALA A 3 -24.92 24.52 -2.81
CA ALA A 3 -23.78 24.82 -1.95
C ALA A 3 -22.77 23.69 -1.99
N SER A 4 -21.63 23.97 -2.60
CA SER A 4 -20.41 23.14 -2.52
C SER A 4 -19.92 23.15 -1.06
N GLN A 5 -20.23 22.09 -0.31
CA GLN A 5 -19.58 21.85 0.98
C GLN A 5 -18.13 21.43 0.74
N ARG A 6 -17.24 22.39 0.91
CA ARG A 6 -15.80 22.12 1.04
C ARG A 6 -15.59 21.31 2.33
N LEU A 7 -15.20 20.06 2.18
CA LEU A 7 -14.66 19.26 3.29
C LEU A 7 -13.32 19.88 3.71
N GLU A 8 -13.30 20.55 4.86
CA GLU A 8 -12.05 21.02 5.45
C GLU A 8 -11.15 19.84 5.78
N PRO A 9 -9.84 19.91 5.45
CA PRO A 9 -8.90 18.89 5.88
C PRO A 9 -8.74 18.98 7.39
N LEU A 10 -9.15 17.93 8.11
CA LEU A 10 -8.85 17.75 9.53
C LEU A 10 -7.32 17.83 9.71
N LYS A 11 -6.84 18.96 10.24
CA LYS A 11 -5.47 19.14 10.69
C LYS A 11 -5.20 18.06 11.74
N SER A 12 -4.43 17.05 11.38
CA SER A 12 -4.02 15.99 12.29
C SER A 12 -3.02 16.56 13.30
N ASP A 13 -3.47 16.67 14.52
CA ASP A 13 -2.62 16.93 15.67
C ASP A 13 -1.76 15.67 15.91
N ILE A 14 -0.56 15.67 15.33
CA ILE A 14 0.41 14.58 15.47
C ILE A 14 1.19 14.82 16.76
N SER A 15 0.54 14.76 17.90
CA SER A 15 1.22 14.58 19.16
C SER A 15 1.69 13.13 19.27
N LYS A 16 2.98 12.92 19.59
CA LYS A 16 3.63 11.62 19.82
C LYS A 16 2.97 10.89 21.00
N LYS A 17 1.78 10.32 20.80
CA LYS A 17 1.18 9.39 21.75
C LYS A 17 1.67 7.98 21.48
N HIS A 18 2.21 7.32 22.49
CA HIS A 18 2.49 5.88 22.51
C HIS A 18 1.17 5.14 22.21
N TYR A 19 1.04 4.61 21.01
CA TYR A 19 -0.12 3.81 20.61
C TYR A 19 -0.09 2.48 21.37
N LYS A 20 -0.98 2.31 22.35
CA LYS A 20 -1.29 1.01 22.92
C LYS A 20 -1.92 0.13 21.83
N ALA A 21 -1.64 -1.20 21.88
CA ALA A 21 -2.04 -2.20 20.86
C ALA A 21 -3.55 -2.27 20.52
N LYS A 22 -4.39 -1.36 21.07
CA LYS A 22 -5.85 -1.31 20.90
C LYS A 22 -6.37 -0.05 20.19
N ASP A 23 -5.52 0.71 19.51
CA ASP A 23 -5.95 1.99 18.91
C ASP A 23 -6.55 1.87 17.50
N TYR A 24 -6.85 0.66 17.02
CA TYR A 24 -7.51 0.42 15.74
C TYR A 24 -8.48 -0.76 15.82
N ASP A 25 -9.53 -0.70 14.99
CA ASP A 25 -10.52 -1.78 14.86
C ASP A 25 -10.08 -2.83 13.83
N TYR A 26 -9.35 -2.37 12.80
CA TYR A 26 -8.86 -3.21 11.70
C TYR A 26 -7.43 -2.85 11.34
N PHE A 27 -6.65 -3.87 11.01
CA PHE A 27 -5.30 -3.72 10.46
C PHE A 27 -5.31 -4.18 9.00
N MET A 28 -4.80 -3.35 8.09
CA MET A 28 -4.77 -3.62 6.65
C MET A 28 -3.35 -3.47 6.12
N LYS A 29 -2.79 -4.56 5.60
CA LYS A 29 -1.46 -4.57 4.97
C LYS A 29 -1.60 -4.33 3.48
N VAL A 30 -0.97 -3.25 2.99
CA VAL A 30 -0.92 -2.85 1.59
C VAL A 30 0.50 -2.95 1.09
N VAL A 31 0.73 -3.71 0.01
CA VAL A 31 2.05 -3.85 -0.61
C VAL A 31 2.02 -3.17 -1.98
N LEU A 32 2.98 -2.27 -2.22
CA LEU A 32 3.14 -1.57 -3.50
C LEU A 32 4.24 -2.25 -4.30
N VAL A 33 3.91 -2.73 -5.49
CA VAL A 33 4.84 -3.38 -6.41
C VAL A 33 4.78 -2.73 -7.80
N GLY A 34 5.86 -2.82 -8.56
CA GLY A 34 5.99 -2.21 -9.87
C GLY A 34 7.42 -1.78 -10.15
N ASN A 35 7.69 -1.38 -11.39
CA ASN A 35 9.02 -1.00 -11.85
C ASN A 35 9.62 0.18 -11.06
N CYS A 36 10.93 0.30 -11.15
CA CYS A 36 11.66 1.46 -10.64
C CYS A 36 11.14 2.73 -11.34
N GLY A 37 10.93 3.81 -10.58
CA GLY A 37 10.39 5.06 -11.14
C GLY A 37 8.88 5.10 -11.36
N ALA A 38 8.14 4.01 -11.16
CA ALA A 38 6.68 3.96 -11.31
C ALA A 38 5.89 4.77 -10.27
N GLY A 39 6.53 5.46 -9.32
CA GLY A 39 5.87 6.36 -8.39
C GLY A 39 5.35 5.74 -7.09
N LYS A 40 5.71 4.49 -6.76
CA LYS A 40 5.29 3.79 -5.52
C LYS A 40 5.58 4.59 -4.25
N SER A 41 6.83 4.99 -4.07
CA SER A 41 7.29 5.78 -2.90
C SER A 41 6.60 7.14 -2.83
N SER A 42 6.41 7.81 -3.98
CA SER A 42 5.70 9.10 -4.04
C SER A 42 4.24 8.97 -3.66
N LEU A 43 3.57 7.90 -4.13
CA LEU A 43 2.19 7.58 -3.77
C LEU A 43 2.06 7.33 -2.26
N MET A 44 2.97 6.51 -1.70
CA MET A 44 2.99 6.25 -0.26
C MET A 44 3.22 7.53 0.55
N LEU A 45 4.24 8.34 0.21
CA LEU A 45 4.56 9.59 0.91
C LEU A 45 3.42 10.60 0.82
N ARG A 46 2.79 10.75 -0.35
CA ARG A 46 1.63 11.62 -0.50
C ARG A 46 0.48 11.15 0.39
N PHE A 47 0.20 9.87 0.40
CA PHE A 47 -0.86 9.33 1.25
C PHE A 47 -0.53 9.45 2.74
N THR A 48 0.68 9.10 3.20
CA THR A 48 0.99 9.03 4.64
C THR A 48 1.31 10.38 5.26
N ASP A 49 2.07 11.23 4.58
CA ASP A 49 2.67 12.45 5.12
C ASP A 49 2.21 13.72 4.41
N ASP A 50 1.35 13.59 3.40
CA ASP A 50 0.94 14.68 2.50
C ASP A 50 2.13 15.42 1.87
N ARG A 51 3.16 14.66 1.47
CA ARG A 51 4.41 15.19 0.89
C ARG A 51 4.63 14.66 -0.51
N PHE A 52 5.23 15.50 -1.34
CA PHE A 52 5.72 15.14 -2.66
C PHE A 52 7.10 15.74 -2.87
N ASN A 53 8.04 14.93 -3.32
CA ASN A 53 9.39 15.37 -3.68
C ASN A 53 9.57 15.19 -5.19
N GLU A 54 9.95 16.24 -5.89
CA GLU A 54 10.23 16.15 -7.33
C GLU A 54 11.53 15.40 -7.62
N THR A 55 12.49 15.46 -6.66
CA THR A 55 13.75 14.74 -6.82
C THR A 55 13.55 13.26 -6.59
N TYR A 56 13.80 12.48 -7.65
CA TYR A 56 13.72 11.03 -7.59
C TYR A 56 14.92 10.45 -6.84
N VAL A 57 14.64 9.65 -5.82
CA VAL A 57 15.63 8.84 -5.10
C VAL A 57 15.21 7.39 -5.17
N ASN A 58 16.14 6.53 -5.59
CA ASN A 58 15.87 5.08 -5.65
C ASN A 58 15.64 4.52 -4.24
N THR A 59 14.56 3.78 -4.08
CA THR A 59 14.31 3.02 -2.85
C THR A 59 15.32 1.88 -2.74
N ILE A 60 16.09 1.85 -1.64
CA ILE A 60 17.03 0.76 -1.34
C ILE A 60 16.33 -0.18 -0.34
N GLY A 61 16.06 -1.41 -0.75
CA GLY A 61 15.36 -2.37 0.09
C GLY A 61 13.85 -2.13 0.16
N VAL A 62 13.29 -2.02 1.35
CA VAL A 62 11.86 -1.81 1.59
C VAL A 62 11.68 -0.74 2.66
N ASP A 63 10.80 0.21 2.41
CA ASP A 63 10.30 1.14 3.43
C ASP A 63 8.84 0.80 3.78
N PHE A 64 8.43 1.06 5.01
CA PHE A 64 7.04 0.91 5.38
C PHE A 64 6.56 2.08 6.23
N ARG A 65 5.28 2.44 6.04
CA ARG A 65 4.64 3.54 6.76
C ARG A 65 3.26 3.15 7.23
N PHE A 66 2.79 3.88 8.23
CA PHE A 66 1.46 3.69 8.78
C PHE A 66 0.61 4.95 8.60
N ARG A 67 -0.65 4.73 8.27
CA ARG A 67 -1.70 5.76 8.39
C ARG A 67 -2.97 5.12 8.92
N THR A 68 -3.63 5.77 9.86
CA THR A 68 -4.93 5.32 10.38
C THR A 68 -6.02 6.22 9.82
N LEU A 69 -7.03 5.61 9.21
CA LEU A 69 -8.23 6.30 8.74
C LEU A 69 -9.41 5.92 9.63
N VAL A 70 -10.33 6.88 9.82
CA VAL A 70 -11.64 6.59 10.43
C VAL A 70 -12.64 6.46 9.29
N LEU A 71 -13.13 5.24 9.05
CA LEU A 71 -14.03 4.90 7.96
C LEU A 71 -15.28 4.27 8.57
N GLU A 72 -16.44 4.89 8.33
CA GLU A 72 -17.73 4.42 8.89
C GLU A 72 -17.67 4.16 10.41
N GLY A 73 -17.01 5.05 11.15
CA GLY A 73 -16.84 4.93 12.61
C GLY A 73 -15.87 3.85 13.05
N ARG A 74 -15.11 3.24 12.14
CA ARG A 74 -14.08 2.23 12.42
C ARG A 74 -12.69 2.77 12.12
N ARG A 75 -11.74 2.51 13.02
CA ARG A 75 -10.34 2.88 12.82
C ARG A 75 -9.64 1.77 12.07
N VAL A 76 -9.21 2.08 10.85
CA VAL A 76 -8.45 1.18 9.98
C VAL A 76 -7.00 1.65 9.96
N LYS A 77 -6.10 0.88 10.59
CA LYS A 77 -4.66 1.13 10.54
C LYS A 77 -4.09 0.45 9.31
N MET A 78 -3.63 1.24 8.37
CA MET A 78 -3.02 0.78 7.13
C MET A 78 -1.51 0.75 7.28
N GLN A 79 -0.89 -0.38 6.98
CA GLN A 79 0.55 -0.54 6.85
C GLN A 79 0.88 -0.63 5.36
N LEU A 80 1.59 0.38 4.86
CA LEU A 80 2.02 0.43 3.46
C LEU A 80 3.46 -0.02 3.36
N TRP A 81 3.71 -0.96 2.46
CA TRP A 81 5.04 -1.49 2.16
C TRP A 81 5.47 -1.01 0.78
N ASP A 82 6.47 -0.13 0.73
CA ASP A 82 7.09 0.36 -0.50
C ASP A 82 8.27 -0.52 -0.86
N THR A 83 8.16 -1.26 -1.94
CA THR A 83 9.20 -2.18 -2.38
C THR A 83 10.12 -1.54 -3.41
N ALA A 84 11.42 -1.87 -3.35
CA ALA A 84 12.36 -1.48 -4.39
C ALA A 84 11.93 -2.05 -5.74
N GLY A 85 11.78 -1.18 -6.74
CA GLY A 85 11.40 -1.60 -8.12
C GLY A 85 12.58 -2.14 -8.95
N GLN A 86 13.79 -2.24 -8.39
CA GLN A 86 14.97 -2.72 -9.11
C GLN A 86 15.07 -4.25 -9.06
N GLU A 87 15.43 -4.84 -10.19
CA GLU A 87 15.62 -6.27 -10.36
C GLU A 87 16.65 -6.89 -9.40
N LYS A 88 17.62 -6.12 -8.93
CA LYS A 88 18.66 -6.57 -7.99
C LYS A 88 18.14 -6.91 -6.60
N PHE A 89 16.96 -6.40 -6.23
CA PHE A 89 16.36 -6.61 -4.91
C PHE A 89 15.12 -7.52 -4.94
N ARG A 90 14.84 -8.16 -6.08
CA ARG A 90 13.66 -9.01 -6.32
C ARG A 90 13.56 -10.21 -5.38
N THR A 91 14.70 -10.84 -5.05
CA THR A 91 14.73 -12.02 -4.16
C THR A 91 14.28 -11.74 -2.72
N MET A 92 14.26 -10.50 -2.29
CA MET A 92 13.76 -10.11 -0.95
C MET A 92 12.25 -9.93 -0.89
N THR A 93 11.56 -9.95 -2.03
CA THR A 93 10.18 -9.48 -2.14
C THR A 93 9.14 -10.51 -1.70
N SER A 94 9.41 -11.81 -1.80
CA SER A 94 8.44 -12.87 -1.50
C SER A 94 7.89 -12.83 -0.07
N THR A 95 8.72 -12.46 0.90
CA THR A 95 8.32 -12.33 2.30
C THR A 95 7.30 -11.21 2.52
N TYR A 96 7.33 -10.15 1.70
CA TYR A 96 6.44 -8.99 1.85
C TYR A 96 5.03 -9.25 1.35
N TYR A 97 4.85 -10.15 0.38
CA TYR A 97 3.52 -10.57 -0.11
C TYR A 97 2.75 -11.36 0.93
N ARG A 98 3.46 -12.03 1.84
CA ARG A 98 2.83 -12.85 2.86
C ARG A 98 1.88 -12.01 3.72
N SER A 99 0.67 -12.52 3.87
CA SER A 99 -0.39 -11.86 4.64
C SER A 99 -0.79 -10.46 4.13
N ALA A 100 -0.48 -10.11 2.86
CA ALA A 100 -1.01 -8.90 2.27
C ALA A 100 -2.53 -8.97 2.16
N ASP A 101 -3.21 -7.89 2.52
CA ASP A 101 -4.64 -7.74 2.27
C ASP A 101 -4.90 -7.09 0.92
N VAL A 102 -3.99 -6.20 0.51
CA VAL A 102 -4.08 -5.45 -0.73
C VAL A 102 -2.72 -5.42 -1.41
N ILE A 103 -2.72 -5.64 -2.72
CA ILE A 103 -1.54 -5.41 -3.57
C ILE A 103 -1.87 -4.31 -4.58
N PHE A 104 -1.05 -3.26 -4.60
CA PHE A 104 -1.04 -2.24 -5.63
C PHE A 104 -0.02 -2.61 -6.71
N LEU A 105 -0.52 -2.85 -7.91
CA LEU A 105 0.26 -2.97 -9.14
C LEU A 105 0.43 -1.57 -9.72
N VAL A 106 1.60 -0.97 -9.52
CA VAL A 106 1.84 0.45 -9.78
C VAL A 106 2.65 0.64 -11.07
N TYR A 107 2.11 1.44 -12.00
CA TYR A 107 2.76 1.85 -13.24
C TYR A 107 2.70 3.36 -13.44
N ASP A 108 3.54 3.88 -14.31
CA ASP A 108 3.55 5.26 -14.75
C ASP A 108 2.75 5.39 -16.05
N VAL A 109 1.75 6.27 -16.12
CA VAL A 109 0.94 6.47 -17.33
C VAL A 109 1.74 6.97 -18.53
N SER A 110 2.92 7.55 -18.28
CA SER A 110 3.85 8.06 -19.30
C SER A 110 4.98 7.08 -19.65
N ASP A 111 4.90 5.81 -19.21
CA ASP A 111 5.92 4.79 -19.45
C ASP A 111 5.27 3.43 -19.73
N GLN A 112 5.13 3.08 -21.01
CA GLN A 112 4.55 1.80 -21.45
C GLN A 112 5.31 0.60 -20.86
N LYS A 113 6.64 0.68 -20.74
CA LYS A 113 7.46 -0.40 -20.20
C LYS A 113 7.15 -0.69 -18.74
N SER A 114 6.74 0.32 -17.97
CA SER A 114 6.32 0.14 -16.58
C SER A 114 5.02 -0.66 -16.48
N TYR A 115 4.09 -0.46 -17.42
CA TYR A 115 2.84 -1.22 -17.52
C TYR A 115 3.07 -2.65 -18.00
N ASP A 116 3.84 -2.84 -19.05
CA ASP A 116 4.15 -4.17 -19.60
C ASP A 116 4.86 -5.04 -18.54
N GLY A 117 5.82 -4.45 -17.82
CA GLY A 117 6.50 -5.11 -16.71
C GLY A 117 5.59 -5.55 -15.57
N LEU A 118 4.45 -4.85 -15.34
CA LEU A 118 3.46 -5.30 -14.36
C LEU A 118 2.82 -6.63 -14.79
N LEU A 119 2.45 -6.76 -16.06
CA LEU A 119 1.75 -7.94 -16.55
C LEU A 119 2.71 -9.13 -16.70
N GLU A 120 3.91 -8.89 -17.22
CA GLU A 120 4.88 -9.93 -17.54
C GLU A 120 5.63 -10.46 -16.31
N TYR A 121 6.01 -9.57 -15.40
CA TYR A 121 6.86 -9.93 -14.26
C TYR A 121 6.09 -9.86 -12.93
N TRP A 122 5.61 -8.67 -12.54
CA TRP A 122 5.01 -8.49 -11.22
C TRP A 122 3.73 -9.31 -11.01
N GLY A 123 2.97 -9.50 -12.08
CA GLY A 123 1.78 -10.36 -12.05
C GLY A 123 2.11 -11.81 -11.71
N ARG A 124 3.22 -12.35 -12.25
CA ARG A 124 3.69 -13.70 -11.91
C ARG A 124 4.17 -13.78 -10.47
N GLU A 125 4.88 -12.77 -10.00
CA GLU A 125 5.34 -12.69 -8.61
C GLU A 125 4.16 -12.67 -7.62
N VAL A 126 3.14 -11.88 -7.91
CA VAL A 126 1.91 -11.82 -7.09
C VAL A 126 1.20 -13.16 -7.09
N GLU A 127 1.01 -13.79 -8.23
CA GLU A 127 0.34 -15.09 -8.34
C GLU A 127 1.12 -16.19 -7.59
N ALA A 128 2.45 -16.17 -7.68
CA ALA A 128 3.30 -17.17 -7.01
C ALA A 128 3.37 -17.00 -5.48
N ASN A 129 3.33 -15.75 -4.98
CA ASN A 129 3.60 -15.46 -3.57
C ASN A 129 2.37 -15.00 -2.77
N ALA A 130 1.29 -14.59 -3.43
CA ALA A 130 0.05 -14.13 -2.82
C ALA A 130 -1.20 -14.53 -3.62
N PRO A 131 -1.39 -15.82 -3.95
CA PRO A 131 -2.51 -16.25 -4.80
C PRO A 131 -3.87 -15.97 -4.17
N GLU A 132 -3.94 -15.91 -2.84
CA GLU A 132 -5.17 -15.69 -2.06
C GLU A 132 -5.39 -14.24 -1.63
N VAL A 133 -4.58 -13.28 -2.16
CA VAL A 133 -4.78 -11.87 -1.79
C VAL A 133 -6.18 -11.40 -2.21
N PRO A 134 -6.97 -10.82 -1.27
CA PRO A 134 -8.36 -10.49 -1.57
C PRO A 134 -8.51 -9.28 -2.50
N PHE A 135 -7.56 -8.33 -2.46
CA PHE A 135 -7.66 -7.11 -3.25
C PHE A 135 -6.41 -6.86 -4.07
N ILE A 136 -6.58 -6.73 -5.39
CA ILE A 136 -5.53 -6.28 -6.31
C ILE A 136 -6.02 -5.02 -6.98
N VAL A 137 -5.19 -3.99 -7.00
CA VAL A 137 -5.49 -2.69 -7.60
C VAL A 137 -4.40 -2.34 -8.60
N LEU A 138 -4.80 -2.01 -9.80
CA LEU A 138 -3.93 -1.48 -10.84
C LEU A 138 -3.93 0.05 -10.75
N VAL A 139 -2.79 0.62 -10.39
CA VAL A 139 -2.65 2.04 -10.10
C VAL A 139 -1.75 2.70 -11.14
N GLY A 140 -2.35 3.50 -12.01
CA GLY A 140 -1.61 4.41 -12.91
C GLY A 140 -1.21 5.67 -12.14
N THR A 141 0.07 5.93 -12.06
CA THR A 141 0.60 7.14 -11.41
C THR A 141 0.92 8.23 -12.41
N LYS A 142 1.18 9.43 -11.92
CA LYS A 142 1.56 10.61 -12.70
C LYS A 142 0.50 11.03 -13.72
N SER A 143 -0.80 10.94 -13.33
CA SER A 143 -1.94 11.41 -14.16
C SER A 143 -1.80 12.88 -14.56
N ASP A 144 -1.08 13.69 -13.79
CA ASP A 144 -0.70 15.07 -14.12
C ASP A 144 0.17 15.19 -15.38
N GLN A 145 0.80 14.10 -15.84
CA GLN A 145 1.59 14.05 -17.08
C GLN A 145 0.82 13.44 -18.26
N ALA A 146 -0.51 13.55 -18.26
CA ALA A 146 -1.37 12.99 -19.33
C ALA A 146 -0.97 13.41 -20.75
N PHE A 147 -0.31 14.57 -20.92
CA PHE A 147 0.23 15.04 -22.21
C PHE A 147 1.43 14.19 -22.71
N LYS A 148 2.06 13.40 -21.84
CA LYS A 148 3.13 12.42 -22.19
C LYS A 148 2.64 10.99 -22.15
N ARG A 149 1.33 10.75 -22.10
CA ARG A 149 0.75 9.43 -21.94
C ARG A 149 1.20 8.47 -23.04
N GLU A 150 1.73 7.33 -22.61
CA GLU A 150 2.04 6.19 -23.48
C GLU A 150 1.06 5.03 -23.21
N VAL A 151 0.67 4.83 -21.97
CA VAL A 151 -0.27 3.76 -21.57
C VAL A 151 -1.70 4.17 -21.87
N LYS A 152 -2.41 3.37 -22.67
CA LYS A 152 -3.82 3.62 -22.99
C LYS A 152 -4.65 3.63 -21.72
N GLN A 153 -5.50 4.65 -21.56
CA GLN A 153 -6.43 4.73 -20.43
C GLN A 153 -7.37 3.52 -20.42
N LEU A 154 -7.45 2.86 -19.27
CA LEU A 154 -8.31 1.70 -19.09
C LEU A 154 -9.77 2.15 -18.89
N PRO A 155 -10.73 1.48 -19.54
CA PRO A 155 -12.14 1.84 -19.41
C PRO A 155 -12.70 1.38 -18.07
N GLY A 156 -13.29 2.33 -17.32
CA GLY A 156 -14.02 2.05 -16.08
C GLY A 156 -13.15 1.69 -14.87
N PRO A 157 -13.79 1.48 -13.72
CA PRO A 157 -13.11 1.25 -12.44
C PRO A 157 -12.64 -0.20 -12.24
N PHE A 158 -13.05 -1.12 -13.10
CA PHE A 158 -12.63 -2.52 -13.06
C PHE A 158 -12.16 -3.00 -14.42
N HIS A 159 -11.11 -3.78 -14.41
CA HIS A 159 -10.53 -4.36 -15.61
C HIS A 159 -10.09 -5.79 -15.36
N THR A 160 -10.26 -6.67 -16.35
CA THR A 160 -9.75 -8.04 -16.28
C THR A 160 -8.33 -8.08 -16.83
N ILE A 161 -7.41 -8.52 -16.00
CA ILE A 161 -6.00 -8.70 -16.38
C ILE A 161 -5.57 -10.14 -16.16
N LYS A 162 -4.56 -10.58 -16.89
CA LYS A 162 -3.97 -11.90 -16.74
C LYS A 162 -2.70 -11.80 -15.90
N LEU A 163 -2.75 -12.37 -14.69
CA LEU A 163 -1.63 -12.41 -13.78
C LEU A 163 -1.10 -13.85 -13.69
N GLY A 164 0.16 -14.08 -14.04
CA GLY A 164 0.77 -15.42 -13.95
C GLY A 164 0.05 -16.54 -14.70
N GLY A 165 -0.91 -16.23 -15.55
CA GLY A 165 -1.76 -17.20 -16.24
C GLY A 165 -3.23 -17.18 -15.80
N THR A 166 -3.54 -16.62 -14.64
CA THR A 166 -4.89 -16.55 -14.06
C THR A 166 -5.56 -15.22 -14.42
N GLU A 167 -6.79 -15.25 -14.92
CA GLU A 167 -7.58 -14.04 -15.14
C GLU A 167 -8.16 -13.53 -13.83
N ARG A 168 -7.95 -12.25 -13.56
CA ARG A 168 -8.47 -11.55 -12.37
C ARG A 168 -9.13 -10.24 -12.75
N SER A 169 -10.30 -10.01 -12.18
CA SER A 169 -10.90 -8.67 -12.19
C SER A 169 -10.22 -7.82 -11.13
N VAL A 170 -9.59 -6.75 -11.54
CA VAL A 170 -8.86 -5.82 -10.67
C VAL A 170 -9.49 -4.45 -10.73
N ARG A 171 -9.47 -3.73 -9.62
CA ARG A 171 -9.82 -2.32 -9.62
C ARG A 171 -8.73 -1.53 -10.34
N THR A 172 -9.12 -0.51 -11.12
CA THR A 172 -8.20 0.40 -11.80
C THR A 172 -8.44 1.83 -11.37
N ILE A 173 -7.37 2.58 -11.18
CA ILE A 173 -7.43 4.00 -10.87
C ILE A 173 -6.17 4.70 -11.32
N GLU A 174 -6.31 5.94 -11.78
CA GLU A 174 -5.18 6.80 -12.04
C GLU A 174 -5.05 7.85 -10.94
N THR A 175 -3.81 8.13 -10.55
CA THR A 175 -3.47 8.99 -9.42
C THR A 175 -2.34 9.93 -9.75
N SER A 176 -2.26 11.06 -9.06
CA SER A 176 -1.09 11.92 -9.07
C SER A 176 -0.64 12.24 -7.64
N ALA A 177 0.55 11.81 -7.27
CA ALA A 177 1.17 12.22 -6.02
C ALA A 177 1.53 13.71 -6.03
N LYS A 178 1.75 14.32 -7.19
CA LYS A 178 2.06 15.74 -7.35
C LYS A 178 0.84 16.61 -7.08
N SER A 179 -0.29 16.34 -7.73
CA SER A 179 -1.54 17.10 -7.56
C SER A 179 -2.42 16.58 -6.41
N SER A 180 -2.06 15.46 -5.79
CA SER A 180 -2.85 14.72 -4.79
C SER A 180 -4.10 14.04 -5.35
N GLU A 181 -4.31 14.06 -6.67
CA GLU A 181 -5.49 13.51 -7.34
C GLU A 181 -5.65 12.02 -7.06
N ASN A 182 -6.83 11.61 -6.60
CA ASN A 182 -7.25 10.24 -6.31
C ASN A 182 -6.37 9.48 -5.29
N VAL A 183 -5.41 10.15 -4.62
CA VAL A 183 -4.50 9.47 -3.69
C VAL A 183 -5.22 9.08 -2.41
N TYR A 184 -5.93 10.01 -1.79
CA TYR A 184 -6.69 9.71 -0.57
C TYR A 184 -7.86 8.78 -0.88
N GLU A 185 -8.55 9.02 -1.98
CA GLU A 185 -9.76 8.34 -2.42
C GLU A 185 -9.55 6.83 -2.53
N ILE A 186 -8.50 6.39 -3.22
CA ILE A 186 -8.24 4.95 -3.41
C ILE A 186 -8.02 4.22 -2.08
N PHE A 187 -7.28 4.81 -1.14
CA PHE A 187 -7.04 4.18 0.16
C PHE A 187 -8.30 4.19 1.03
N ALA A 188 -9.09 5.27 0.98
CA ALA A 188 -10.34 5.37 1.74
C ALA A 188 -11.40 4.38 1.22
N GLU A 189 -11.55 4.24 -0.10
CA GLU A 189 -12.47 3.29 -0.73
C GLU A 189 -12.08 1.85 -0.39
N LEU A 190 -10.82 1.50 -0.60
CA LEU A 190 -10.30 0.16 -0.25
C LEU A 190 -10.45 -0.14 1.24
N GLY A 191 -10.24 0.85 2.10
CA GLY A 191 -10.45 0.68 3.53
C GLY A 191 -11.91 0.36 3.87
N ARG A 192 -12.89 0.98 3.19
CA ARG A 192 -14.33 0.65 3.38
C ARG A 192 -14.64 -0.75 2.87
N GLU A 193 -14.17 -1.11 1.67
CA GLU A 193 -14.34 -2.46 1.10
C GLU A 193 -13.71 -3.53 2.00
N PHE A 194 -12.52 -3.26 2.54
CA PHE A 194 -11.84 -4.15 3.47
C PHE A 194 -12.62 -4.35 4.77
N VAL A 195 -13.19 -3.29 5.36
CA VAL A 195 -14.04 -3.39 6.55
C VAL A 195 -15.26 -4.25 6.27
N LYS A 196 -15.92 -4.05 5.12
CA LYS A 196 -17.06 -4.86 4.68
C LYS A 196 -16.67 -6.32 4.53
N PHE A 197 -15.60 -6.60 3.80
CA PHE A 197 -15.06 -7.94 3.59
C PHE A 197 -14.76 -8.67 4.90
N LYS A 198 -14.10 -7.98 5.87
CA LYS A 198 -13.79 -8.57 7.18
C LYS A 198 -15.04 -8.84 8.01
N ARG A 199 -16.06 -8.01 7.90
CA ARG A 199 -17.36 -8.24 8.57
C ARG A 199 -18.06 -9.48 7.98
N GLU A 200 -18.07 -9.61 6.66
CA GLU A 200 -18.65 -10.78 5.97
C GLU A 200 -17.91 -12.07 6.33
N GLN A 201 -16.58 -12.06 6.33
CA GLN A 201 -15.78 -13.20 6.78
C GLN A 201 -16.12 -13.62 8.22
N ARG A 202 -16.23 -12.66 9.15
CA ARG A 202 -16.61 -12.95 10.54
C ARG A 202 -18.02 -13.56 10.64
N ALA A 203 -18.97 -13.03 9.89
CA ALA A 203 -20.34 -13.54 9.87
C ALA A 203 -20.39 -14.99 9.37
N GLN A 204 -19.63 -15.33 8.31
CA GLN A 204 -19.53 -16.69 7.80
C GLN A 204 -18.91 -17.67 8.81
N ILE A 205 -17.84 -17.24 9.52
CA ILE A 205 -17.20 -18.07 10.55
C ILE A 205 -18.16 -18.41 11.68
N VAL A 206 -18.98 -17.44 12.10
CA VAL A 206 -20.01 -17.66 13.16
C VAL A 206 -21.07 -18.67 12.68
N GLN A 207 -21.49 -18.59 11.43
CA GLN A 207 -22.46 -19.54 10.84
C GLN A 207 -21.89 -20.97 10.72
N ASP A 208 -20.59 -21.11 10.42
CA ASP A 208 -19.91 -22.40 10.25
C ASP A 208 -19.53 -23.08 11.60
N GLY A 209 -20.07 -22.64 12.74
CA GLY A 209 -19.91 -23.28 14.05
C GLY A 209 -18.61 -22.99 14.79
N GLY A 210 -17.94 -21.88 14.53
CA GLY A 210 -16.88 -21.35 15.39
C GLY A 210 -15.52 -22.07 15.35
N GLN A 211 -15.38 -23.18 14.65
CA GLN A 211 -14.11 -23.93 14.59
C GLN A 211 -13.01 -23.16 13.82
N LYS A 212 -13.40 -22.25 12.93
CA LYS A 212 -12.49 -21.36 12.17
C LYS A 212 -12.05 -20.13 12.98
N ASP A 213 -12.75 -19.77 14.07
CA ASP A 213 -12.43 -18.59 14.89
C ASP A 213 -11.05 -18.68 15.54
N LYS A 214 -10.63 -19.86 16.00
CA LYS A 214 -9.29 -20.06 16.58
C LYS A 214 -8.18 -19.82 15.57
N LEU A 215 -8.35 -20.31 14.34
CA LEU A 215 -7.38 -20.13 13.26
C LEU A 215 -7.32 -18.67 12.79
N TYR A 216 -8.47 -17.98 12.74
CA TYR A 216 -8.54 -16.57 12.39
C TYR A 216 -7.87 -15.71 13.47
N ALA A 217 -8.17 -15.93 14.74
CA ALA A 217 -7.55 -15.22 15.87
C ALA A 217 -6.03 -15.43 15.92
N ILE A 218 -5.54 -16.65 15.63
CA ILE A 218 -4.11 -16.95 15.55
C ILE A 218 -3.46 -16.21 14.36
N ARG A 219 -4.08 -16.18 13.19
CA ARG A 219 -3.57 -15.41 12.02
C ARG A 219 -3.51 -13.92 12.31
N GLU A 220 -4.51 -13.34 12.93
CA GLU A 220 -4.53 -11.92 13.32
C GLU A 220 -3.46 -11.61 14.38
N SER A 221 -3.27 -12.46 15.38
CA SER A 221 -2.24 -12.26 16.42
C SER A 221 -0.81 -12.37 15.85
N ILE A 222 -0.58 -13.26 14.89
CA ILE A 222 0.71 -13.36 14.17
C ILE A 222 0.97 -12.07 13.38
N ARG A 223 -0.02 -11.54 12.66
CA ARG A 223 0.09 -10.28 11.91
C ARG A 223 0.39 -9.09 12.83
N GLU A 224 -0.25 -9.03 13.99
CA GLU A 224 -0.01 -8.00 15.00
C GLU A 224 1.40 -8.12 15.59
N GLY A 225 1.89 -9.34 15.79
CA GLY A 225 3.25 -9.64 16.23
C GLY A 225 4.32 -9.21 15.21
N GLU A 226 4.11 -9.48 13.93
CA GLU A 226 4.99 -9.03 12.84
C GLU A 226 5.02 -7.49 12.74
N SER A 227 3.87 -6.83 12.87
CA SER A 227 3.78 -5.36 12.88
C SER A 227 4.55 -4.71 14.04
N SER A 228 4.57 -5.36 15.21
CA SER A 228 5.30 -4.86 16.39
C SER A 228 6.80 -5.17 16.34
N ALA A 229 7.22 -6.27 15.71
CA ALA A 229 8.63 -6.62 15.51
C ALA A 229 9.30 -5.67 14.50
N ASP A 230 8.62 -5.34 13.39
CA ASP A 230 9.11 -4.42 12.37
C ASP A 230 9.28 -2.98 12.88
N SER A 231 8.43 -2.55 13.81
CA SER A 231 8.59 -1.23 14.46
C SER A 231 9.83 -1.16 15.37
N ARG A 232 10.28 -2.28 15.96
CA ARG A 232 11.51 -2.35 16.75
C ARG A 232 12.78 -2.32 15.91
N ILE A 233 12.75 -2.88 14.70
CA ILE A 233 13.89 -2.87 13.78
C ILE A 233 14.22 -1.44 13.32
N LYS A 234 13.22 -0.58 13.07
CA LYS A 234 13.46 0.82 12.72
C LYS A 234 14.04 1.66 13.86
N SER A 235 13.70 1.38 15.10
CA SER A 235 14.28 2.08 16.26
C SER A 235 15.76 1.75 16.47
N SER A 236 16.22 0.57 16.08
CA SER A 236 17.62 0.16 16.19
C SER A 236 18.49 0.66 15.02
N HIS A 237 17.91 0.96 13.85
CA HIS A 237 18.65 1.52 12.70
C HIS A 237 18.79 3.04 12.75
N GLY A 238 17.95 3.74 13.50
CA GLY A 238 18.01 5.21 13.68
C GLY A 238 19.22 5.70 14.47
N ASP A 239 19.84 4.87 15.28
CA ASP A 239 20.97 5.25 16.16
C ASP A 239 22.36 5.06 15.52
N ILE A 240 22.46 4.35 14.40
CA ILE A 240 23.77 4.06 13.78
C ILE A 240 24.28 5.22 12.90
N THR A 241 23.41 6.12 12.45
CA THR A 241 23.81 7.23 11.57
C THR A 241 24.30 8.50 12.28
N LYS A 242 24.37 8.52 13.61
CA LYS A 242 24.81 9.70 14.40
C LYS A 242 26.24 9.64 14.94
N LYS A 243 27.02 8.60 14.65
CA LYS A 243 28.38 8.44 15.24
C LYS A 243 29.57 8.60 14.30
N GLU A 244 29.37 9.09 13.07
CA GLU A 244 30.53 9.40 12.21
C GLU A 244 30.53 10.87 11.76
N LYS A 245 30.74 11.79 12.71
CA LYS A 245 31.31 13.11 12.48
C LYS A 245 32.16 13.51 13.69
N GLY A 246 33.42 13.19 13.62
CA GLY A 246 34.37 13.67 14.60
C GLY A 246 35.75 13.02 14.46
N GLY A 247 36.68 13.70 13.82
CA GLY A 247 38.08 13.40 13.99
C GLY A 247 38.87 13.12 12.72
N CYS A 248 39.26 14.19 12.05
CA CYS A 248 40.50 14.18 11.27
C CYS A 248 41.13 15.53 11.43
N CYS A 249 42.17 15.57 12.30
CA CYS A 249 43.22 16.55 12.31
C CYS A 249 44.48 15.89 12.87
N SER A 250 45.42 15.67 12.05
CA SER A 250 46.88 15.79 12.14
C SER A 250 47.53 15.01 11.03
#